data_4852fb8f2782ec7a69a4e1ce24cfde36
#
_entry.id   4852fb8f2782ec7a69a4e1ce24cfde36
#
_cell.length_a   1.000
_cell.length_b   1.000
_cell.length_c   1.000
_cell.angle_alpha   90.00
_cell.angle_beta   90.00
_cell.angle_gamma   90.00
#
_symmetry.space_group_name_H-M   'P 1'
#
loop_
_entity.id
_entity.type
_entity.pdbx_description
1 polymer ?
#
loop_
_entity_poly.entity_id
_entity_poly.type
_entity_poly.pdbx_seq_one_letter_code
_entity_poly.pdbx_strand_id
1 'polypeptide(L)'
;MAGSELEGMKMEQSRERFANEVDVALAQPASPFAIRNARKVDARGVAEHYWLVSDGDAIVAVGDRDADFAAACASVGLDADTDSDSVSSADSGNAMTGSAGSVTDAAGRMMTPGYVDIHAHGSWGSSFDDGVQGIRLARAGHMMHGTTRQVLSLITNPLDVMCANLQTVHGMMSARPDILGAHLEGPFLALSRKGAHDPECLKDPVPEYVDRLLQAAGGCLRQITIAPELPHGICLLYTSPSPRDA
;
A
#
# COMPACT_ATOMS: atom_id res chain seq x y z
N MET A 1 -2.56 -27.33 -23.76
CA MET A 1 -1.33 -26.63 -23.32
C MET A 1 -1.25 -25.22 -23.90
N ALA A 2 -1.36 -24.99 -25.21
CA ALA A 2 -1.28 -23.64 -25.81
C ALA A 2 -2.34 -22.60 -25.30
N GLY A 3 -3.53 -23.03 -24.90
CA GLY A 3 -4.58 -22.14 -24.39
C GLY A 3 -4.25 -21.55 -23.00
N SER A 4 -3.70 -22.36 -22.09
CA SER A 4 -3.33 -21.92 -20.74
C SER A 4 -2.11 -20.97 -20.73
N GLU A 5 -1.18 -21.17 -21.64
CA GLU A 5 -0.02 -20.29 -21.82
C GLU A 5 -0.46 -18.91 -22.36
N LEU A 6 -1.38 -18.88 -23.32
CA LEU A 6 -1.93 -17.65 -23.88
C LEU A 6 -2.75 -16.85 -22.85
N GLU A 7 -3.52 -17.53 -22.00
CA GLU A 7 -4.26 -16.88 -20.90
C GLU A 7 -3.30 -16.33 -19.84
N GLY A 8 -2.25 -17.06 -19.50
CA GLY A 8 -1.18 -16.60 -18.59
C GLY A 8 -0.52 -15.32 -19.10
N MET A 9 -0.13 -15.30 -20.37
CA MET A 9 0.49 -14.12 -21.01
C MET A 9 -0.45 -12.90 -21.02
N LYS A 10 -1.74 -13.09 -21.31
CA LYS A 10 -2.72 -11.99 -21.29
C LYS A 10 -2.90 -11.42 -19.89
N MET A 11 -2.92 -12.28 -18.87
CA MET A 11 -3.05 -11.86 -17.48
C MET A 11 -1.81 -11.09 -17.01
N GLU A 12 -0.61 -11.53 -17.39
CA GLU A 12 0.64 -10.83 -17.07
C GLU A 12 0.69 -9.44 -17.74
N GLN A 13 0.31 -9.35 -19.00
CA GLN A 13 0.22 -8.07 -19.73
C GLN A 13 -0.82 -7.12 -19.08
N SER A 14 -1.94 -7.66 -18.59
CA SER A 14 -2.96 -6.85 -17.88
C SER A 14 -2.44 -6.30 -16.56
N ARG A 15 -1.72 -7.12 -15.78
CA ARG A 15 -1.09 -6.71 -14.52
C ARG A 15 -0.04 -5.62 -14.73
N GLU A 16 0.79 -5.81 -15.74
CA GLU A 16 1.84 -4.83 -16.09
C GLU A 16 1.24 -3.51 -16.55
N ARG A 17 0.17 -3.55 -17.35
CA ARG A 17 -0.55 -2.35 -17.77
C ARG A 17 -1.11 -1.60 -16.57
N PHE A 18 -1.79 -2.29 -15.65
CA PHE A 18 -2.35 -1.66 -14.45
C PHE A 18 -1.23 -1.07 -13.55
N ALA A 19 -0.11 -1.77 -13.39
CA ALA A 19 1.02 -1.25 -12.62
C ALA A 19 1.61 0.03 -13.26
N ASN A 20 1.67 0.11 -14.60
CA ASN A 20 2.07 1.33 -15.32
C ASN A 20 1.07 2.48 -15.09
N GLU A 21 -0.24 2.20 -15.10
CA GLU A 21 -1.28 3.19 -14.81
C GLU A 21 -1.14 3.73 -13.38
N VAL A 22 -0.86 2.88 -12.40
CA VAL A 22 -0.57 3.26 -11.01
C VAL A 22 0.67 4.16 -10.93
N ASP A 23 1.77 3.79 -11.59
CA ASP A 23 3.00 4.57 -11.58
C ASP A 23 2.78 5.97 -12.20
N VAL A 24 2.05 6.04 -13.30
CA VAL A 24 1.68 7.32 -13.94
C VAL A 24 0.82 8.17 -13.01
N ALA A 25 -0.18 7.57 -12.35
CA ALA A 25 -1.05 8.28 -11.43
C ALA A 25 -0.29 8.84 -10.22
N LEU A 26 0.63 8.05 -9.63
CA LEU A 26 1.43 8.47 -8.49
C LEU A 26 2.49 9.53 -8.84
N ALA A 27 2.91 9.61 -10.09
CA ALA A 27 3.86 10.61 -10.56
C ALA A 27 3.22 11.97 -10.90
N GLN A 28 1.88 12.03 -10.99
CA GLN A 28 1.17 13.26 -11.30
C GLN A 28 0.81 14.01 -10.01
N PRO A 29 0.75 15.36 -10.04
CA PRO A 29 0.14 16.12 -8.96
C PRO A 29 -1.30 15.66 -8.72
N ALA A 30 -1.70 15.57 -7.47
CA ALA A 30 -3.07 15.26 -7.12
C ALA A 30 -4.00 16.35 -7.66
N SER A 31 -5.08 15.95 -8.32
CA SER A 31 -6.07 16.87 -8.90
C SER A 31 -7.36 16.82 -8.10
N PRO A 32 -8.13 17.92 -8.05
CA PRO A 32 -9.44 17.91 -7.43
C PRO A 32 -10.34 16.82 -8.00
N PHE A 33 -11.10 16.16 -7.12
CA PHE A 33 -12.13 15.19 -7.49
C PHE A 33 -13.27 15.20 -6.49
N ALA A 34 -14.42 14.71 -6.92
CA ALA A 34 -15.57 14.52 -6.04
C ALA A 34 -16.23 13.16 -6.27
N ILE A 35 -16.77 12.59 -5.19
CA ILE A 35 -17.59 11.39 -5.22
C ILE A 35 -18.92 11.73 -4.59
N ARG A 36 -20.04 11.34 -5.23
CA ARG A 36 -21.38 11.50 -4.69
C ARG A 36 -22.13 10.18 -4.64
N ASN A 37 -23.27 10.18 -3.93
CA ASN A 37 -24.18 9.04 -3.83
C ASN A 37 -23.49 7.75 -3.39
N ALA A 38 -22.56 7.84 -2.44
CA ALA A 38 -21.86 6.70 -1.88
C ALA A 38 -22.53 6.23 -0.58
N ARG A 39 -22.41 4.93 -0.29
CA ARG A 39 -22.65 4.38 1.03
C ARG A 39 -21.34 4.35 1.80
N LYS A 40 -21.10 5.37 2.63
CA LYS A 40 -19.87 5.44 3.43
C LYS A 40 -19.93 4.43 4.56
N VAL A 41 -18.80 3.70 4.77
CA VAL A 41 -18.60 2.79 5.90
C VAL A 41 -17.22 3.05 6.50
N ASP A 42 -17.17 3.50 7.74
CA ASP A 42 -15.92 3.72 8.48
C ASP A 42 -16.11 3.43 9.98
N ALA A 43 -15.10 3.73 10.81
CA ALA A 43 -15.14 3.54 12.26
C ALA A 43 -16.23 4.35 12.97
N ARG A 44 -16.80 5.39 12.33
CA ARG A 44 -17.90 6.21 12.85
C ARG A 44 -19.27 5.66 12.50
N GLY A 45 -19.33 4.60 11.69
CA GLY A 45 -20.55 3.94 11.25
C GLY A 45 -20.83 4.06 9.77
N VAL A 46 -22.12 3.90 9.42
CA VAL A 46 -22.62 3.91 8.03
C VAL A 46 -23.37 5.21 7.78
N ALA A 47 -23.14 5.83 6.63
CA ALA A 47 -23.91 6.96 6.12
C ALA A 47 -24.30 6.70 4.66
N GLU A 48 -25.59 6.84 4.37
CA GLU A 48 -26.14 6.73 2.99
C GLU A 48 -26.09 8.10 2.30
N HIS A 49 -26.13 8.10 0.96
CA HIS A 49 -26.10 9.30 0.12
C HIS A 49 -24.90 10.21 0.40
N TYR A 50 -23.82 9.61 0.92
CA TYR A 50 -22.62 10.35 1.31
C TYR A 50 -21.86 10.87 0.10
N TRP A 51 -21.32 12.07 0.23
CA TRP A 51 -20.42 12.64 -0.76
C TRP A 51 -19.17 13.21 -0.11
N LEU A 52 -18.09 13.29 -0.88
CA LEU A 52 -16.86 13.98 -0.54
C LEU A 52 -16.35 14.79 -1.72
N VAL A 53 -15.62 15.85 -1.40
CA VAL A 53 -14.88 16.67 -2.36
C VAL A 53 -13.44 16.80 -1.86
N SER A 54 -12.49 16.59 -2.76
CA SER A 54 -11.05 16.72 -2.52
C SER A 54 -10.48 17.80 -3.44
N ASP A 55 -9.52 18.57 -2.92
CA ASP A 55 -8.70 19.48 -3.74
C ASP A 55 -7.50 18.76 -4.39
N GLY A 56 -7.44 17.43 -4.23
CA GLY A 56 -6.38 16.55 -4.67
C GLY A 56 -5.68 15.90 -3.47
N ASP A 57 -5.03 16.68 -2.63
CA ASP A 57 -4.27 16.16 -1.49
C ASP A 57 -5.11 15.94 -0.23
N ALA A 58 -6.18 16.72 -0.05
CA ALA A 58 -7.01 16.67 1.14
C ALA A 58 -8.50 16.63 0.81
N ILE A 59 -9.28 15.95 1.66
CA ILE A 59 -10.73 16.06 1.65
C ILE A 59 -11.10 17.42 2.26
N VAL A 60 -11.68 18.30 1.44
CA VAL A 60 -12.02 19.67 1.83
C VAL A 60 -13.47 19.80 2.27
N ALA A 61 -14.35 18.93 1.80
CA ALA A 61 -15.75 18.91 2.22
C ALA A 61 -16.34 17.51 2.16
N VAL A 62 -17.31 17.26 3.03
CA VAL A 62 -18.09 16.03 3.09
C VAL A 62 -19.52 16.31 3.49
N GLY A 63 -20.47 15.50 3.09
CA GLY A 63 -21.87 15.62 3.48
C GLY A 63 -22.75 14.49 2.99
N ASP A 64 -24.05 14.67 3.22
CA ASP A 64 -25.12 13.75 2.83
C ASP A 64 -26.31 14.46 2.17
N ARG A 65 -26.20 15.78 1.95
CA ARG A 65 -27.24 16.62 1.33
C ARG A 65 -26.75 17.15 -0.01
N ASP A 66 -27.49 16.88 -1.07
CA ASP A 66 -27.13 17.30 -2.44
C ASP A 66 -27.04 18.83 -2.59
N ALA A 67 -27.83 19.59 -1.80
CA ALA A 67 -27.81 21.04 -1.86
C ALA A 67 -26.44 21.66 -1.52
N ASP A 68 -25.64 21.00 -0.70
CA ASP A 68 -24.31 21.48 -0.27
C ASP A 68 -23.20 20.98 -1.22
N PHE A 69 -23.47 19.93 -2.01
CA PHE A 69 -22.49 19.28 -2.89
C PHE A 69 -21.99 20.20 -4.01
N ALA A 70 -22.92 20.87 -4.71
CA ALA A 70 -22.57 21.74 -5.82
C ALA A 70 -21.68 22.93 -5.37
N ALA A 71 -21.96 23.52 -4.22
CA ALA A 71 -21.14 24.59 -3.65
C ALA A 71 -19.73 24.08 -3.24
N ALA A 72 -19.66 22.87 -2.71
CA ALA A 72 -18.38 22.24 -2.36
C ALA A 72 -17.55 21.94 -3.61
N CYS A 73 -18.14 21.41 -4.69
CA CYS A 73 -17.47 21.18 -5.98
C CYS A 73 -16.93 22.50 -6.55
N ALA A 74 -17.76 23.54 -6.59
CA ALA A 74 -17.38 24.85 -7.10
C ALA A 74 -16.17 25.46 -6.34
N SER A 75 -16.03 25.17 -5.05
CA SER A 75 -14.91 25.68 -4.22
C SER A 75 -13.54 25.20 -4.67
N VAL A 76 -13.48 24.06 -5.39
CA VAL A 76 -12.25 23.45 -5.93
C VAL A 76 -12.23 23.47 -7.47
N GLY A 77 -13.14 24.21 -8.10
CA GLY A 77 -13.21 24.36 -9.56
C GLY A 77 -13.81 23.16 -10.31
N LEU A 78 -14.57 22.32 -9.61
CA LEU A 78 -15.31 21.22 -10.22
C LEU A 78 -16.74 21.66 -10.57
N ASP A 79 -17.26 21.13 -11.68
CA ASP A 79 -18.67 21.25 -12.05
C ASP A 79 -19.42 20.00 -11.57
N ALA A 80 -20.37 20.19 -10.64
CA ALA A 80 -21.13 19.11 -10.01
C ALA A 80 -22.00 18.31 -11.00
N ASP A 81 -22.35 18.92 -12.15
CA ASP A 81 -23.20 18.30 -13.17
C ASP A 81 -22.40 17.51 -14.23
N THR A 82 -21.07 17.61 -14.20
CA THR A 82 -20.20 16.87 -15.13
C THR A 82 -19.93 15.48 -14.59
N ASP A 83 -20.81 14.52 -14.86
CA ASP A 83 -20.51 13.10 -14.62
C ASP A 83 -19.48 12.62 -15.65
N SER A 84 -18.24 12.49 -15.23
CA SER A 84 -17.26 11.70 -15.96
C SER A 84 -17.38 10.26 -15.49
N ASP A 85 -18.07 9.44 -16.27
CA ASP A 85 -18.28 8.01 -16.09
C ASP A 85 -19.26 7.59 -14.98
N SER A 86 -20.52 7.36 -15.38
CA SER A 86 -21.38 6.42 -14.67
C SER A 86 -20.70 5.06 -14.70
N VAL A 87 -20.22 4.59 -13.56
CA VAL A 87 -19.60 3.27 -13.42
C VAL A 87 -20.63 2.22 -13.83
N SER A 88 -20.51 1.68 -15.05
CA SER A 88 -21.37 0.60 -15.51
C SER A 88 -21.21 -0.61 -14.59
N SER A 89 -22.33 -1.22 -14.21
CA SER A 89 -22.47 -2.31 -13.24
C SER A 89 -21.83 -3.64 -13.68
N ALA A 90 -21.02 -3.67 -14.73
CA ALA A 90 -20.62 -4.90 -15.40
C ALA A 90 -19.17 -5.38 -15.15
N ASP A 91 -18.34 -4.62 -14.47
CA ASP A 91 -16.94 -5.05 -14.29
C ASP A 91 -16.53 -5.11 -12.81
N SER A 92 -16.60 -6.30 -12.26
CA SER A 92 -16.30 -6.64 -10.86
C SER A 92 -14.80 -6.73 -10.60
N GLY A 93 -14.02 -5.70 -10.90
CA GLY A 93 -12.57 -5.77 -10.67
C GLY A 93 -11.78 -4.49 -10.91
N ASN A 94 -12.41 -3.41 -11.34
CA ASN A 94 -11.65 -2.21 -11.63
C ASN A 94 -11.73 -1.22 -10.46
N ALA A 95 -10.60 -0.97 -9.81
CA ALA A 95 -10.46 0.14 -8.89
C ALA A 95 -10.80 1.43 -9.65
N MET A 96 -11.70 2.25 -9.09
CA MET A 96 -12.08 3.51 -9.68
C MET A 96 -10.86 4.45 -9.68
N THR A 97 -10.22 4.59 -10.83
CA THR A 97 -9.30 5.69 -11.06
C THR A 97 -10.15 6.89 -11.47
N GLY A 98 -10.48 7.77 -10.51
CA GLY A 98 -11.10 9.04 -10.84
C GLY A 98 -10.20 9.80 -11.81
N SER A 99 -10.70 10.23 -12.95
CA SER A 99 -9.94 11.10 -13.83
C SER A 99 -9.74 12.45 -13.15
N ALA A 100 -8.59 13.08 -13.39
CA ALA A 100 -8.26 14.38 -12.84
C ALA A 100 -9.37 15.41 -13.13
N GLY A 101 -9.88 16.08 -12.11
CA GLY A 101 -10.93 17.08 -12.25
C GLY A 101 -12.34 16.51 -12.47
N SER A 102 -12.64 15.32 -11.93
CA SER A 102 -13.91 14.63 -12.20
C SER A 102 -14.83 14.52 -10.99
N VAL A 103 -16.12 14.50 -11.27
CA VAL A 103 -17.16 14.08 -10.34
C VAL A 103 -17.58 12.66 -10.70
N THR A 104 -17.65 11.78 -9.71
CA THR A 104 -18.04 10.37 -9.89
C THR A 104 -19.30 10.06 -9.08
N ASP A 105 -20.35 9.53 -9.72
CA ASP A 105 -21.50 8.97 -9.03
C ASP A 105 -21.19 7.52 -8.59
N ALA A 106 -21.14 7.28 -7.30
CA ALA A 106 -20.90 5.95 -6.74
C ALA A 106 -22.10 5.01 -6.91
N ALA A 107 -23.28 5.51 -7.30
CA ALA A 107 -24.50 4.73 -7.50
C ALA A 107 -24.85 3.83 -6.29
N GLY A 108 -24.68 4.35 -5.07
CA GLY A 108 -24.92 3.61 -3.83
C GLY A 108 -23.84 2.60 -3.45
N ARG A 109 -22.71 2.55 -4.17
CA ARG A 109 -21.61 1.64 -3.85
C ARG A 109 -20.96 2.03 -2.52
N MET A 110 -20.37 1.01 -1.89
CA MET A 110 -19.65 1.19 -0.63
C MET A 110 -18.38 2.00 -0.84
N MET A 111 -18.18 3.01 -0.01
CA MET A 111 -16.96 3.80 0.10
C MET A 111 -16.38 3.62 1.50
N THR A 112 -15.13 3.20 1.59
CA THR A 112 -14.37 3.06 2.83
C THR A 112 -13.10 3.89 2.77
N PRO A 113 -12.47 4.22 3.90
CA PRO A 113 -11.07 4.62 3.90
C PRO A 113 -10.23 3.55 3.22
N GLY A 114 -9.18 3.95 2.50
CA GLY A 114 -8.21 3.02 1.94
C GLY A 114 -7.53 2.19 3.03
N TYR A 115 -7.28 0.92 2.75
CA TYR A 115 -6.65 0.04 3.73
C TYR A 115 -5.15 0.36 3.87
N VAL A 116 -4.67 0.24 5.12
CA VAL A 116 -3.25 0.27 5.44
C VAL A 116 -2.84 -1.15 5.81
N ASP A 117 -1.96 -1.74 5.03
CA ASP A 117 -1.45 -3.08 5.26
C ASP A 117 -0.02 -2.99 5.83
N ILE A 118 0.21 -3.63 6.97
CA ILE A 118 1.50 -3.59 7.66
C ILE A 118 2.26 -4.93 7.59
N HIS A 119 1.68 -5.97 6.97
CA HIS A 119 2.33 -7.27 6.85
C HIS A 119 1.84 -8.04 5.61
N ALA A 120 2.57 -7.91 4.52
CA ALA A 120 2.44 -8.76 3.35
C ALA A 120 3.78 -8.83 2.61
N HIS A 121 4.05 -9.97 1.94
CA HIS A 121 5.34 -10.24 1.29
C HIS A 121 5.32 -10.02 -0.22
N GLY A 122 4.19 -9.69 -0.77
CA GLY A 122 4.02 -9.47 -2.19
C GLY A 122 2.62 -9.84 -2.68
N SER A 123 2.42 -9.77 -3.98
CA SER A 123 1.20 -10.22 -4.65
C SER A 123 1.46 -10.53 -6.13
N TRP A 124 0.48 -11.12 -6.80
CA TRP A 124 0.55 -11.47 -8.22
C TRP A 124 1.75 -12.33 -8.63
N GLY A 125 2.35 -13.06 -7.67
CA GLY A 125 3.55 -13.86 -7.90
C GLY A 125 4.85 -13.08 -7.83
N SER A 126 4.83 -11.80 -7.45
CA SER A 126 5.99 -10.95 -7.22
C SER A 126 6.19 -10.70 -5.73
N SER A 127 7.43 -10.76 -5.26
CA SER A 127 7.81 -10.45 -3.88
C SER A 127 8.31 -9.02 -3.73
N PHE A 128 8.19 -8.46 -2.54
CA PHE A 128 8.88 -7.20 -2.20
C PHE A 128 10.40 -7.36 -2.09
N ASP A 129 10.90 -8.61 -2.02
CA ASP A 129 12.32 -8.93 -2.08
C ASP A 129 12.88 -8.98 -3.53
N ASP A 130 12.02 -8.90 -4.56
CA ASP A 130 12.41 -8.98 -5.98
C ASP A 130 12.85 -7.61 -6.56
N GLY A 131 13.23 -6.68 -5.71
CA GLY A 131 13.71 -5.34 -6.11
C GLY A 131 12.59 -4.44 -6.63
N VAL A 132 12.97 -3.38 -7.34
CA VAL A 132 12.04 -2.30 -7.78
C VAL A 132 10.85 -2.85 -8.57
N GLN A 133 11.09 -3.76 -9.51
CA GLN A 133 10.03 -4.31 -10.37
C GLN A 133 9.06 -5.21 -9.59
N GLY A 134 9.59 -6.05 -8.69
CA GLY A 134 8.75 -6.88 -7.82
C GLY A 134 7.87 -6.04 -6.90
N ILE A 135 8.45 -5.02 -6.26
CA ILE A 135 7.71 -4.07 -5.40
C ILE A 135 6.60 -3.37 -6.21
N ARG A 136 6.91 -2.89 -7.41
CA ARG A 136 5.98 -2.18 -8.28
C ARG A 136 4.75 -3.04 -8.61
N LEU A 137 4.96 -4.27 -9.08
CA LEU A 137 3.89 -5.20 -9.42
C LEU A 137 3.08 -5.65 -8.21
N ALA A 138 3.76 -6.01 -7.13
CA ALA A 138 3.11 -6.45 -5.92
C ALA A 138 2.26 -5.33 -5.30
N ARG A 139 2.75 -4.08 -5.26
CA ARG A 139 1.98 -2.93 -4.80
C ARG A 139 0.73 -2.69 -5.65
N ALA A 140 0.85 -2.76 -6.98
CA ALA A 140 -0.29 -2.62 -7.87
C ALA A 140 -1.37 -3.67 -7.58
N GLY A 141 -0.98 -4.91 -7.32
CA GLY A 141 -1.90 -5.97 -6.93
C GLY A 141 -2.66 -5.69 -5.64
N HIS A 142 -1.99 -5.18 -4.62
CA HIS A 142 -2.63 -4.76 -3.38
C HIS A 142 -3.55 -3.55 -3.59
N MET A 143 -3.13 -2.56 -4.40
CA MET A 143 -3.93 -1.36 -4.69
C MET A 143 -5.22 -1.70 -5.44
N MET A 144 -5.21 -2.67 -6.34
CA MET A 144 -6.42 -3.16 -7.01
C MET A 144 -7.50 -3.64 -6.03
N HIS A 145 -7.10 -4.07 -4.83
CA HIS A 145 -7.99 -4.55 -3.77
C HIS A 145 -8.17 -3.53 -2.63
N GLY A 146 -7.80 -2.26 -2.85
CA GLY A 146 -8.08 -1.17 -1.92
C GLY A 146 -7.02 -0.91 -0.85
N THR A 147 -5.86 -1.58 -0.89
CA THR A 147 -4.72 -1.28 -0.01
C THR A 147 -3.98 -0.06 -0.54
N THR A 148 -4.31 1.12 -0.04
CA THR A 148 -3.75 2.38 -0.51
C THR A 148 -2.36 2.67 0.03
N ARG A 149 -2.01 2.13 1.23
CA ARG A 149 -0.70 2.31 1.85
C ARG A 149 -0.20 1.00 2.44
N GLN A 150 1.12 0.77 2.38
CA GLN A 150 1.68 -0.50 2.84
C GLN A 150 3.07 -0.36 3.43
N VAL A 151 3.33 -1.12 4.50
CA VAL A 151 4.68 -1.46 4.97
C VAL A 151 5.10 -2.75 4.28
N LEU A 152 6.20 -2.74 3.55
CA LEU A 152 6.66 -3.87 2.74
C LEU A 152 7.40 -4.88 3.60
N SER A 153 6.88 -6.11 3.73
CA SER A 153 7.54 -7.17 4.50
C SER A 153 8.59 -7.86 3.65
N LEU A 154 9.83 -7.79 4.13
CA LEU A 154 11.00 -8.44 3.56
C LEU A 154 11.32 -9.68 4.40
N ILE A 155 11.56 -10.81 3.74
CA ILE A 155 11.87 -12.06 4.43
C ILE A 155 13.34 -12.14 4.84
N THR A 156 13.65 -13.10 5.70
CA THR A 156 15.04 -13.45 6.04
C THR A 156 15.78 -13.95 4.80
N ASN A 157 16.87 -13.28 4.49
CA ASN A 157 17.82 -13.56 3.41
C ASN A 157 19.25 -13.41 3.96
N PRO A 158 20.29 -13.75 3.18
CA PRO A 158 21.66 -13.33 3.52
C PRO A 158 21.71 -11.84 3.83
N LEU A 159 22.47 -11.45 4.85
CA LEU A 159 22.45 -10.08 5.40
C LEU A 159 22.71 -9.00 4.34
N ASP A 160 23.58 -9.28 3.35
CA ASP A 160 23.87 -8.36 2.25
C ASP A 160 22.64 -8.11 1.37
N VAL A 161 21.87 -9.18 1.11
CA VAL A 161 20.62 -9.10 0.34
C VAL A 161 19.56 -8.30 1.11
N MET A 162 19.42 -8.55 2.43
CA MET A 162 18.50 -7.79 3.27
C MET A 162 18.86 -6.29 3.28
N CYS A 163 20.15 -5.97 3.38
CA CYS A 163 20.61 -4.58 3.29
C CYS A 163 20.27 -3.95 1.94
N ALA A 164 20.50 -4.65 0.83
CA ALA A 164 20.18 -4.18 -0.51
C ALA A 164 18.66 -3.95 -0.70
N ASN A 165 17.84 -4.86 -0.17
CA ASN A 165 16.37 -4.74 -0.22
C ASN A 165 15.87 -3.54 0.60
N LEU A 166 16.43 -3.31 1.79
CA LEU A 166 16.12 -2.12 2.60
C LEU A 166 16.48 -0.82 1.86
N GLN A 167 17.66 -0.76 1.24
CA GLN A 167 18.08 0.38 0.43
C GLN A 167 17.14 0.61 -0.76
N THR A 168 16.67 -0.46 -1.40
CA THR A 168 15.69 -0.39 -2.50
C THR A 168 14.37 0.24 -2.01
N VAL A 169 13.83 -0.25 -0.89
CA VAL A 169 12.60 0.32 -0.31
C VAL A 169 12.81 1.80 0.05
N HIS A 170 13.91 2.12 0.73
CA HIS A 170 14.24 3.51 1.09
C HIS A 170 14.29 4.43 -0.15
N GLY A 171 14.96 3.99 -1.20
CA GLY A 171 15.10 4.77 -2.46
C GLY A 171 13.76 5.00 -3.17
N MET A 172 12.82 4.06 -3.05
CA MET A 172 11.50 4.18 -3.68
C MET A 172 10.55 5.13 -2.94
N MET A 173 10.67 5.30 -1.63
CA MET A 173 9.69 6.03 -0.81
C MET A 173 9.49 7.49 -1.24
N SER A 174 10.50 8.15 -1.79
CA SER A 174 10.39 9.55 -2.24
C SER A 174 9.44 9.74 -3.43
N ALA A 175 9.36 8.73 -4.31
CA ALA A 175 8.50 8.74 -5.49
C ALA A 175 7.21 7.93 -5.29
N ARG A 176 7.12 7.16 -4.20
CA ARG A 176 6.03 6.23 -3.91
C ARG A 176 5.45 6.51 -2.52
N PRO A 177 4.55 7.50 -2.38
CA PRO A 177 3.93 7.86 -1.08
C PRO A 177 3.02 6.75 -0.53
N ASP A 178 2.68 5.77 -1.33
CA ASP A 178 1.95 4.57 -0.95
C ASP A 178 2.81 3.55 -0.17
N ILE A 179 4.15 3.70 -0.20
CA ILE A 179 5.10 2.88 0.56
C ILE A 179 5.42 3.59 1.88
N LEU A 180 4.97 3.02 3.00
CA LEU A 180 5.19 3.57 4.34
C LEU A 180 6.57 3.25 4.91
N GLY A 181 7.24 2.23 4.37
CA GLY A 181 8.54 1.74 4.80
C GLY A 181 8.65 0.24 4.68
N ALA A 182 9.63 -0.33 5.37
CA ALA A 182 9.92 -1.75 5.41
C ALA A 182 9.57 -2.39 6.76
N HIS A 183 9.14 -3.64 6.70
CA HIS A 183 9.10 -4.58 7.81
C HIS A 183 10.15 -5.68 7.56
N LEU A 184 11.01 -5.96 8.51
CA LEU A 184 11.89 -7.12 8.47
C LEU A 184 11.26 -8.29 9.22
N GLU A 185 10.96 -9.36 8.53
CA GLU A 185 10.61 -10.63 9.17
C GLU A 185 11.87 -11.46 9.35
N GLY A 186 12.51 -11.28 10.52
CA GLY A 186 13.85 -11.76 10.81
C GLY A 186 14.95 -10.74 10.46
N PRO A 187 16.22 -11.15 10.44
CA PRO A 187 16.77 -12.50 10.54
C PRO A 187 16.81 -13.08 11.96
N PHE A 188 16.36 -12.35 12.95
CA PHE A 188 16.45 -12.67 14.39
C PHE A 188 15.30 -13.57 14.84
N LEU A 189 15.15 -14.73 14.18
CA LEU A 189 14.10 -15.71 14.45
C LEU A 189 14.69 -16.98 15.07
N ALA A 190 13.97 -17.58 16.02
CA ALA A 190 14.38 -18.83 16.62
C ALA A 190 14.28 -19.99 15.62
N LEU A 191 15.31 -20.82 15.51
CA LEU A 191 15.36 -21.96 14.60
C LEU A 191 14.14 -22.89 14.78
N SER A 192 13.68 -23.09 16.01
CA SER A 192 12.53 -23.95 16.33
C SER A 192 11.18 -23.38 15.85
N ARG A 193 11.14 -22.09 15.46
CA ARG A 193 9.94 -21.37 15.04
C ARG A 193 10.13 -20.61 13.71
N LYS A 194 11.15 -20.99 12.94
CA LYS A 194 11.55 -20.29 11.72
C LYS A 194 10.48 -20.27 10.60
N GLY A 195 9.49 -21.15 10.66
CA GLY A 195 8.51 -21.25 9.57
C GLY A 195 9.17 -21.59 8.23
N ALA A 196 8.89 -20.78 7.21
CA ALA A 196 9.40 -20.93 5.85
C ALA A 196 10.81 -20.33 5.66
N HIS A 197 11.35 -19.61 6.65
CA HIS A 197 12.67 -18.96 6.52
C HIS A 197 13.82 -19.96 6.42
N ASP A 198 14.84 -19.62 5.61
CA ASP A 198 16.05 -20.42 5.49
C ASP A 198 16.86 -20.38 6.82
N PRO A 199 17.11 -21.56 7.43
CA PRO A 199 17.85 -21.63 8.69
C PRO A 199 19.29 -21.09 8.59
N GLU A 200 19.91 -21.13 7.40
CA GLU A 200 21.29 -20.65 7.20
C GLU A 200 21.38 -19.12 7.25
N CYS A 201 20.27 -18.44 6.97
CA CYS A 201 20.17 -16.99 7.00
C CYS A 201 19.79 -16.42 8.37
N LEU A 202 19.36 -17.26 9.33
CA LEU A 202 19.02 -16.82 10.69
C LEU A 202 20.26 -16.32 11.43
N LYS A 203 20.08 -15.29 12.25
CA LYS A 203 21.14 -14.65 13.04
C LYS A 203 20.66 -14.35 14.44
N ASP A 204 21.61 -14.30 15.39
CA ASP A 204 21.38 -13.67 16.68
C ASP A 204 21.47 -12.14 16.54
N PRO A 205 20.67 -11.37 17.29
CA PRO A 205 20.65 -9.91 17.21
C PRO A 205 21.86 -9.27 17.91
N VAL A 206 23.06 -9.54 17.40
CA VAL A 206 24.28 -8.88 17.87
C VAL A 206 24.35 -7.45 17.32
N PRO A 207 24.95 -6.49 18.05
CA PRO A 207 25.00 -5.08 17.64
C PRO A 207 25.47 -4.87 16.20
N GLU A 208 26.49 -5.60 15.77
CA GLU A 208 27.03 -5.50 14.41
C GLU A 208 25.98 -5.72 13.31
N TYR A 209 25.13 -6.74 13.45
CA TYR A 209 24.07 -7.03 12.46
C TYR A 209 22.93 -6.04 12.56
N VAL A 210 22.55 -5.65 13.78
CA VAL A 210 21.50 -4.65 14.01
C VAL A 210 21.88 -3.30 13.40
N ASP A 211 23.08 -2.81 13.72
CA ASP A 211 23.59 -1.51 13.22
C ASP A 211 23.68 -1.51 11.69
N ARG A 212 24.13 -2.62 11.12
CA ARG A 212 24.23 -2.77 9.67
C ARG A 212 22.86 -2.69 8.97
N LEU A 213 21.84 -3.36 9.51
CA LEU A 213 20.46 -3.31 8.99
C LEU A 213 19.86 -1.91 9.17
N LEU A 214 20.03 -1.28 10.34
CA LEU A 214 19.55 0.08 10.60
C LEU A 214 20.20 1.11 9.68
N GLN A 215 21.51 0.99 9.44
CA GLN A 215 22.21 1.86 8.51
C GLN A 215 21.71 1.69 7.08
N ALA A 216 21.52 0.44 6.62
CA ALA A 216 20.98 0.15 5.28
C ALA A 216 19.54 0.64 5.12
N ALA A 217 18.74 0.57 6.18
CA ALA A 217 17.35 1.05 6.17
C ALA A 217 17.24 2.56 5.99
N GLY A 218 18.23 3.36 6.41
CA GLY A 218 18.19 4.82 6.24
C GLY A 218 16.95 5.50 6.82
N GLY A 219 16.33 4.88 7.84
CA GLY A 219 15.08 5.35 8.46
C GLY A 219 13.79 4.80 7.83
N CYS A 220 13.85 3.91 6.84
CA CYS A 220 12.65 3.30 6.26
C CYS A 220 12.12 2.10 7.08
N LEU A 221 12.89 1.54 8.02
CA LEU A 221 12.42 0.43 8.85
C LEU A 221 11.31 0.90 9.81
N ARG A 222 10.13 0.27 9.72
CA ARG A 222 8.94 0.58 10.53
C ARG A 222 8.61 -0.51 11.52
N GLN A 223 8.99 -1.74 11.20
CA GLN A 223 8.64 -2.91 11.97
C GLN A 223 9.73 -3.97 11.83
N ILE A 224 9.93 -4.75 12.87
CA ILE A 224 10.79 -5.94 12.86
C ILE A 224 10.12 -7.05 13.65
N THR A 225 10.11 -8.26 13.10
CA THR A 225 9.73 -9.49 13.83
C THR A 225 10.98 -10.15 14.38
N ILE A 226 11.00 -10.36 15.68
CA ILE A 226 12.13 -10.96 16.40
C ILE A 226 11.67 -12.08 17.34
N ALA A 227 12.56 -13.00 17.63
CA ALA A 227 12.43 -14.00 18.70
C ALA A 227 13.15 -13.49 19.96
N PRO A 228 12.41 -13.03 20.99
CA PRO A 228 13.01 -12.42 22.17
C PRO A 228 13.84 -13.40 23.02
N GLU A 229 13.64 -14.71 22.82
CA GLU A 229 14.40 -15.77 23.50
C GLU A 229 15.81 -15.99 22.94
N LEU A 230 16.17 -15.36 21.83
CA LEU A 230 17.53 -15.42 21.30
C LEU A 230 18.54 -14.69 22.21
N PRO A 231 19.83 -15.07 22.19
CA PRO A 231 20.88 -14.26 22.81
C PRO A 231 20.77 -12.80 22.33
N HIS A 232 20.75 -11.85 23.25
CA HIS A 232 20.56 -10.41 23.01
C HIS A 232 19.16 -9.99 22.51
N GLY A 233 18.20 -10.92 22.30
CA GLY A 233 16.86 -10.60 21.83
C GLY A 233 16.12 -9.62 22.74
N ILE A 234 16.20 -9.82 24.04
CA ILE A 234 15.62 -8.91 25.05
C ILE A 234 16.29 -7.51 24.99
N CYS A 235 17.61 -7.43 24.79
CA CYS A 235 18.30 -6.16 24.67
C CYS A 235 17.78 -5.38 23.44
N LEU A 236 17.63 -6.04 22.29
CA LEU A 236 17.10 -5.43 21.08
C LEU A 236 15.67 -4.93 21.31
N LEU A 237 14.83 -5.71 21.99
CA LEU A 237 13.45 -5.33 22.30
C LEU A 237 13.38 -4.07 23.16
N TYR A 238 14.23 -3.94 24.19
CA TYR A 238 14.25 -2.78 25.09
C TYR A 238 14.85 -1.53 24.47
N THR A 239 15.71 -1.67 23.46
CA THR A 239 16.33 -0.53 22.77
C THR A 239 15.53 -0.06 21.55
N SER A 240 14.50 -0.82 21.15
CA SER A 240 13.62 -0.46 20.03
C SER A 240 12.39 0.28 20.55
N PRO A 241 12.00 1.42 19.94
CA PRO A 241 10.75 2.11 20.28
C PRO A 241 9.56 1.16 20.15
N SER A 242 8.67 1.17 21.13
CA SER A 242 7.46 0.36 21.15
C SER A 242 6.22 1.26 21.29
N PRO A 243 5.07 0.93 20.68
CA PRO A 243 3.83 1.64 20.94
C PRO A 243 3.39 1.66 22.42
N ARG A 244 3.99 0.77 23.25
CA ARG A 244 3.76 0.75 24.71
C ARG A 244 4.54 1.80 25.47
N ASP A 245 5.51 2.45 24.82
CA ASP A 245 6.38 3.46 25.42
C ASP A 245 5.87 4.89 25.15
N ALA A 246 4.71 5.00 24.47
CA ALA A 246 4.08 6.25 24.09
C ALA A 246 2.93 6.66 25.05
#